data_761623ed7b22beee93152ecc6914ae60
#
_entry.id   761623ed7b22beee93152ecc6914ae60
#
_cell.length_a   1.000
_cell.length_b   1.000
_cell.length_c   1.000
_cell.angle_alpha   90.00
_cell.angle_beta   90.00
_cell.angle_gamma   90.00
#
_symmetry.space_group_name_H-M   'P 1'
#
loop_
_entity.id
_entity.type
_entity.pdbx_description
1 polymer ?
#
loop_
_entity_poly.entity_id
_entity_poly.type
_entity_poly.pdbx_seq_one_letter_code
_entity_poly.pdbx_strand_id
1 'polypeptide(L)'
;MNVSTNTNSPFPDQVVSDAEKATLEYGLQVSRAIEQEWFNYGGSGSNRYASNWNNFHNLRLYARGEQSVQKYKDELAINGDLSYLNLDWKPVPILSKFSNIVANGITQKQYDITSYAQDPESLKRRTEYASNILFDMNTKEEQAIASELVGVSFKKSAVPNKDLPETLEERDLHMQLSYKQAIEIAEEEAINTVLATNEFDLTKARVNQDLVNIGIGITKTSFNPAEGIVVKYVDPAYCVWSYTEDPNFDDIYYVGEVKSITIPELKKEFPHISDEELER
;
A
#
# COMPACT_ATOMS: atom_id res chain seq x y z
N MET A 1 -16.64 14.76 33.06
CA MET A 1 -15.19 14.66 32.86
C MET A 1 -14.78 15.85 32.01
N ASN A 2 -14.06 16.81 32.63
CA ASN A 2 -13.51 17.95 31.89
C ASN A 2 -12.30 17.40 31.09
N VAL A 3 -12.49 17.18 29.81
CA VAL A 3 -11.36 16.99 28.88
C VAL A 3 -10.64 18.34 28.87
N SER A 4 -9.46 18.39 29.47
CA SER A 4 -8.54 19.50 29.34
C SER A 4 -8.19 19.62 27.86
N THR A 5 -8.84 20.52 27.16
CA THR A 5 -8.42 20.92 25.81
C THR A 5 -7.05 21.57 25.97
N ASN A 6 -6.04 20.86 25.48
CA ASN A 6 -4.68 21.38 25.46
C ASN A 6 -4.66 22.53 24.45
N THR A 7 -4.84 23.75 24.95
CA THR A 7 -4.99 24.99 24.18
C THR A 7 -3.75 25.38 23.35
N ASN A 8 -2.72 24.53 23.35
CA ASN A 8 -1.48 24.71 22.60
C ASN A 8 -1.30 23.76 21.40
N SER A 9 -2.33 23.01 20.99
CA SER A 9 -2.24 22.23 19.76
C SER A 9 -2.35 23.16 18.55
N PRO A 10 -1.38 23.19 17.64
CA PRO A 10 -1.46 24.00 16.42
C PRO A 10 -2.54 23.50 15.45
N PHE A 11 -3.04 22.28 15.66
CA PHE A 11 -4.07 21.68 14.81
C PHE A 11 -5.47 22.23 15.15
N PRO A 12 -6.30 22.49 14.10
CA PRO A 12 -7.70 22.86 14.30
C PRO A 12 -8.50 21.72 14.94
N ASP A 13 -9.68 22.04 15.48
CA ASP A 13 -10.58 21.03 16.03
C ASP A 13 -10.96 19.99 14.95
N GLN A 14 -10.81 18.71 15.30
CA GLN A 14 -11.11 17.62 14.38
C GLN A 14 -12.55 17.15 14.46
N VAL A 15 -13.28 17.54 15.50
CA VAL A 15 -14.70 17.21 15.71
C VAL A 15 -15.57 18.29 15.06
N VAL A 16 -15.37 18.55 13.78
CA VAL A 16 -16.15 19.50 12.98
C VAL A 16 -16.85 18.78 11.83
N SER A 17 -17.86 19.43 11.25
CA SER A 17 -18.61 18.85 10.14
C SER A 17 -17.74 18.64 8.89
N ASP A 18 -18.11 17.66 8.06
CA ASP A 18 -17.39 17.40 6.80
C ASP A 18 -17.40 18.62 5.85
N ALA A 19 -18.49 19.40 5.89
CA ALA A 19 -18.60 20.65 5.13
C ALA A 19 -17.57 21.69 5.56
N GLU A 20 -17.27 21.78 6.86
CA GLU A 20 -16.27 22.68 7.42
C GLU A 20 -14.84 22.18 7.10
N LYS A 21 -14.61 20.87 7.21
CA LYS A 21 -13.34 20.25 6.81
C LYS A 21 -13.01 20.44 5.33
N ALA A 22 -14.01 20.54 4.48
CA ALA A 22 -13.86 20.77 3.04
C ALA A 22 -13.52 22.25 2.70
N THR A 23 -13.50 23.16 3.67
CA THR A 23 -13.16 24.56 3.42
C THR A 23 -11.65 24.76 3.22
N LEU A 24 -11.30 25.72 2.35
CA LEU A 24 -9.91 26.09 2.12
C LEU A 24 -9.23 26.58 3.42
N GLU A 25 -9.98 27.30 4.26
CA GLU A 25 -9.45 27.84 5.50
C GLU A 25 -9.03 26.74 6.48
N TYR A 26 -9.85 25.70 6.64
CA TYR A 26 -9.52 24.53 7.45
C TYR A 26 -8.28 23.79 6.89
N GLY A 27 -8.22 23.60 5.58
CA GLY A 27 -7.08 22.98 4.91
C GLY A 27 -5.77 23.76 5.14
N LEU A 28 -5.82 25.09 5.06
CA LEU A 28 -4.65 25.95 5.34
C LEU A 28 -4.22 25.89 6.80
N GLN A 29 -5.15 25.81 7.75
CA GLN A 29 -4.83 25.65 9.17
C GLN A 29 -4.12 24.32 9.44
N VAL A 30 -4.63 23.22 8.87
CA VAL A 30 -4.00 21.89 8.96
C VAL A 30 -2.60 21.92 8.35
N SER A 31 -2.43 22.49 7.16
CA SER A 31 -1.13 22.58 6.49
C SER A 31 -0.10 23.34 7.30
N ARG A 32 -0.48 24.48 7.89
CA ARG A 32 0.39 25.26 8.78
C ARG A 32 0.75 24.52 10.06
N ALA A 33 -0.19 23.75 10.61
CA ALA A 33 0.06 22.93 11.78
C ALA A 33 1.08 21.82 11.50
N ILE A 34 0.96 21.15 10.35
CA ILE A 34 1.93 20.14 9.88
C ILE A 34 3.30 20.78 9.66
N GLU A 35 3.34 21.94 8.98
CA GLU A 35 4.58 22.69 8.77
C GLU A 35 5.26 23.04 10.08
N GLN A 36 4.50 23.54 11.06
CA GLN A 36 5.02 23.87 12.37
C GLN A 36 5.55 22.66 13.11
N GLU A 37 4.86 21.53 13.07
CA GLU A 37 5.27 20.30 13.73
C GLU A 37 6.57 19.72 13.13
N TRP A 38 6.68 19.70 11.81
CA TRP A 38 7.75 19.01 11.13
C TRP A 38 8.96 19.87 10.80
N PHE A 39 8.75 21.16 10.48
CA PHE A 39 9.82 22.04 10.00
C PHE A 39 10.25 23.11 10.99
N ASN A 40 9.34 23.53 11.89
CA ASN A 40 9.63 24.64 12.81
C ASN A 40 9.83 24.22 14.28
N TYR A 41 9.57 22.97 14.61
CA TYR A 41 9.66 22.48 15.99
C TYR A 41 11.12 22.13 16.35
N GLY A 42 11.77 23.00 17.12
CA GLY A 42 13.09 22.78 17.68
C GLY A 42 14.04 23.99 17.49
N GLY A 43 14.17 24.82 18.52
CA GLY A 43 15.03 26.02 18.50
C GLY A 43 16.55 25.77 18.42
N SER A 44 16.98 24.59 17.98
CA SER A 44 18.39 24.19 17.89
C SER A 44 18.83 23.73 16.50
N GLY A 45 18.23 24.22 15.43
CA GLY A 45 18.70 23.98 14.05
C GLY A 45 18.39 22.60 13.46
N SER A 46 17.81 21.68 14.24
CA SER A 46 17.38 20.36 13.74
C SER A 46 15.85 20.26 13.88
N ASN A 47 15.13 20.24 12.78
CA ASN A 47 13.72 19.99 12.75
C ASN A 47 13.43 18.48 12.66
N ARG A 48 12.19 18.07 12.97
CA ARG A 48 11.77 16.65 12.95
C ARG A 48 11.96 16.02 11.57
N TYR A 49 11.66 16.76 10.51
CA TYR A 49 11.82 16.32 9.13
C TYR A 49 13.29 15.99 8.80
N ALA A 50 14.21 16.93 9.07
CA ALA A 50 15.64 16.71 8.81
C ALA A 50 16.22 15.57 9.65
N SER A 51 15.79 15.43 10.91
CA SER A 51 16.20 14.31 11.76
C SER A 51 15.73 12.97 11.20
N ASN A 52 14.49 12.88 10.76
CA ASN A 52 13.91 11.67 10.18
C ASN A 52 14.58 11.31 8.84
N TRP A 53 14.78 12.30 7.97
CA TRP A 53 15.49 12.15 6.70
C TRP A 53 16.90 11.63 6.91
N ASN A 54 17.65 12.21 7.85
CA ASN A 54 19.00 11.77 8.19
C ASN A 54 19.03 10.35 8.74
N ASN A 55 18.07 9.98 9.59
CA ASN A 55 17.99 8.63 10.13
C ASN A 55 17.78 7.59 9.02
N PHE A 56 16.83 7.81 8.12
CA PHE A 56 16.58 6.90 7.01
C PHE A 56 17.77 6.82 6.06
N HIS A 57 18.40 7.95 5.77
CA HIS A 57 19.60 7.98 4.95
C HIS A 57 20.74 7.18 5.59
N ASN A 58 21.00 7.36 6.87
CA ASN A 58 22.02 6.62 7.60
C ASN A 58 21.72 5.11 7.62
N LEU A 59 20.48 4.69 7.86
CA LEU A 59 20.09 3.28 7.82
C LEU A 59 20.33 2.65 6.44
N ARG A 60 20.04 3.38 5.36
CA ARG A 60 20.35 2.94 4.00
C ARG A 60 21.85 2.84 3.73
N LEU A 61 22.66 3.76 4.27
CA LEU A 61 24.12 3.68 4.20
C LEU A 61 24.63 2.45 4.96
N TYR A 62 24.09 2.18 6.13
CA TYR A 62 24.41 0.96 6.89
C TYR A 62 24.07 -0.31 6.12
N ALA A 63 22.88 -0.36 5.53
CA ALA A 63 22.44 -1.51 4.73
C ALA A 63 23.35 -1.78 3.54
N ARG A 64 23.96 -0.73 2.95
CA ARG A 64 24.92 -0.84 1.84
C ARG A 64 26.37 -1.06 2.27
N GLY A 65 26.68 -0.86 3.56
CA GLY A 65 28.05 -0.89 4.07
C GLY A 65 28.86 0.36 3.73
N GLU A 66 28.17 1.49 3.50
CA GLU A 66 28.76 2.80 3.15
C GLU A 66 28.70 3.80 4.31
N GLN A 67 28.45 3.33 5.52
CA GLN A 67 28.37 4.19 6.71
C GLN A 67 29.68 4.92 6.99
N SER A 68 29.58 6.14 7.53
CA SER A 68 30.74 6.91 7.96
C SER A 68 31.44 6.21 9.12
N VAL A 69 32.74 6.03 9.00
CA VAL A 69 33.61 5.49 10.06
C VAL A 69 34.20 6.58 10.97
N GLN A 70 33.92 7.86 10.66
CA GLN A 70 34.51 8.99 11.37
C GLN A 70 34.14 8.99 12.85
N LYS A 71 32.89 8.71 13.17
CA LYS A 71 32.40 8.61 14.56
C LYS A 71 33.21 7.59 15.37
N TYR A 72 33.49 6.43 14.80
CA TYR A 72 34.27 5.39 15.47
C TYR A 72 35.75 5.78 15.63
N LYS A 73 36.30 6.50 14.64
CA LYS A 73 37.65 7.06 14.73
C LYS A 73 37.72 8.08 15.85
N ASP A 74 36.77 8.98 15.96
CA ASP A 74 36.74 10.03 16.98
C ASP A 74 36.58 9.43 18.39
N GLU A 75 35.75 8.40 18.55
CA GLU A 75 35.54 7.71 19.83
C GLU A 75 36.73 6.89 20.28
N LEU A 76 37.50 6.31 19.33
CA LEU A 76 38.64 5.48 19.62
C LEU A 76 39.98 6.25 19.66
N ALA A 77 40.00 7.49 19.20
CA ALA A 77 41.21 8.31 19.20
C ALA A 77 41.62 8.68 20.63
N ILE A 78 42.90 8.42 20.98
CA ILE A 78 43.49 8.91 22.22
C ILE A 78 44.27 10.19 21.88
N ASN A 79 43.78 11.34 22.37
CA ASN A 79 44.33 12.66 22.04
C ASN A 79 44.43 12.94 20.51
N GLY A 80 43.47 12.40 19.73
CA GLY A 80 43.47 12.52 18.27
C GLY A 80 44.35 11.54 17.53
N ASP A 81 45.06 10.65 18.22
CA ASP A 81 45.91 9.63 17.61
C ASP A 81 45.23 8.26 17.54
N LEU A 82 45.31 7.64 16.37
CA LEU A 82 44.75 6.31 16.04
C LEU A 82 45.87 5.32 15.65
N SER A 83 47.13 5.75 15.61
CA SER A 83 48.24 4.95 15.08
C SER A 83 48.48 3.65 15.85
N TYR A 84 48.08 3.62 17.13
CA TYR A 84 48.24 2.45 18.00
C TYR A 84 47.29 1.28 17.66
N LEU A 85 46.21 1.54 16.90
CA LEU A 85 45.16 0.53 16.63
C LEU A 85 45.50 -0.35 15.43
N ASN A 86 46.33 0.10 14.48
CA ASN A 86 46.63 -0.60 13.24
C ASN A 86 45.43 -1.28 12.57
N LEU A 87 44.27 -0.57 12.51
CA LEU A 87 43.02 -1.08 11.99
C LEU A 87 42.80 -0.64 10.54
N ASP A 88 42.24 -1.54 9.71
CA ASP A 88 41.65 -1.16 8.43
C ASP A 88 40.26 -0.59 8.68
N TRP A 89 40.07 0.69 8.39
CA TRP A 89 38.84 1.43 8.61
C TRP A 89 37.82 1.26 7.49
N LYS A 90 38.00 0.29 6.60
CA LYS A 90 36.99 -0.01 5.59
C LYS A 90 35.80 -0.73 6.20
N PRO A 91 34.55 -0.24 6.02
CA PRO A 91 33.39 -0.98 6.42
C PRO A 91 33.30 -2.31 5.68
N VAL A 92 32.96 -3.38 6.39
CA VAL A 92 32.70 -4.68 5.77
C VAL A 92 31.19 -4.80 5.51
N PRO A 93 30.74 -4.89 4.24
CA PRO A 93 29.33 -4.84 3.88
C PRO A 93 28.60 -6.19 4.13
N ILE A 94 28.68 -6.71 5.35
CA ILE A 94 28.05 -7.99 5.73
C ILE A 94 26.52 -7.84 5.69
N LEU A 95 26.01 -6.72 6.19
CA LEU A 95 24.57 -6.46 6.28
C LEU A 95 23.92 -6.39 4.90
N SER A 96 24.60 -5.83 3.91
CA SER A 96 24.11 -5.73 2.52
C SER A 96 23.71 -7.11 1.95
N LYS A 97 24.53 -8.13 2.20
CA LYS A 97 24.25 -9.49 1.74
C LYS A 97 22.98 -10.06 2.37
N PHE A 98 22.82 -9.91 3.67
CA PHE A 98 21.65 -10.43 4.39
C PHE A 98 20.39 -9.64 4.06
N SER A 99 20.46 -8.32 4.00
CA SER A 99 19.36 -7.45 3.60
C SER A 99 18.82 -7.82 2.21
N ASN A 100 19.73 -8.01 1.24
CA ASN A 100 19.33 -8.41 -0.11
C ASN A 100 18.72 -9.82 -0.18
N ILE A 101 19.21 -10.78 0.61
CA ILE A 101 18.61 -12.13 0.68
C ILE A 101 17.19 -12.05 1.20
N VAL A 102 16.96 -11.30 2.28
CA VAL A 102 15.64 -11.16 2.88
C VAL A 102 14.69 -10.40 1.94
N ALA A 103 15.11 -9.26 1.39
CA ALA A 103 14.31 -8.47 0.46
C ALA A 103 13.90 -9.26 -0.79
N ASN A 104 14.84 -10.00 -1.38
CA ASN A 104 14.56 -10.86 -2.53
C ASN A 104 13.63 -12.02 -2.15
N GLY A 105 13.80 -12.62 -0.97
CA GLY A 105 12.92 -13.69 -0.47
C GLY A 105 11.47 -13.22 -0.30
N ILE A 106 11.26 -11.99 0.20
CA ILE A 106 9.93 -11.38 0.30
C ILE A 106 9.37 -11.07 -1.10
N THR A 107 10.19 -10.54 -1.99
CA THR A 107 9.78 -10.14 -3.35
C THR A 107 9.34 -11.34 -4.18
N GLN A 108 9.96 -12.51 -3.98
CA GLN A 108 9.62 -13.75 -4.70
C GLN A 108 8.28 -14.37 -4.27
N LYS A 109 7.72 -13.97 -3.12
CA LYS A 109 6.38 -14.43 -2.73
C LYS A 109 5.36 -13.93 -3.73
N GLN A 110 4.78 -14.86 -4.46
CA GLN A 110 3.65 -14.59 -5.35
C GLN A 110 2.38 -14.41 -4.50
N TYR A 111 1.47 -13.61 -5.00
CA TYR A 111 0.13 -13.43 -4.46
C TYR A 111 -0.87 -13.64 -5.58
N ASP A 112 -1.98 -14.26 -5.25
CA ASP A 112 -3.12 -14.38 -6.14
C ASP A 112 -4.15 -13.31 -5.76
N ILE A 113 -4.68 -12.65 -6.78
CA ILE A 113 -5.76 -11.67 -6.63
C ILE A 113 -7.06 -12.42 -6.90
N THR A 114 -7.91 -12.49 -5.89
CA THR A 114 -9.26 -13.05 -6.01
C THR A 114 -10.29 -12.00 -5.62
N SER A 115 -11.28 -11.79 -6.48
CA SER A 115 -12.41 -10.90 -6.23
C SER A 115 -13.66 -11.70 -5.91
N TYR A 116 -14.45 -11.19 -4.98
CA TYR A 116 -15.75 -11.76 -4.61
C TYR A 116 -16.81 -10.66 -4.60
N ALA A 117 -17.79 -10.80 -5.48
CA ALA A 117 -18.93 -9.90 -5.51
C ALA A 117 -19.84 -10.13 -4.29
N GLN A 118 -20.11 -9.06 -3.54
CA GLN A 118 -20.91 -9.08 -2.30
C GLN A 118 -22.26 -8.38 -2.46
N ASP A 119 -22.57 -7.89 -3.63
CA ASP A 119 -23.87 -7.26 -3.90
C ASP A 119 -25.01 -8.30 -3.84
N PRO A 120 -26.24 -7.90 -3.46
CA PRO A 120 -27.36 -8.83 -3.26
C PRO A 120 -27.72 -9.63 -4.53
N GLU A 121 -27.53 -9.05 -5.73
CA GLU A 121 -27.83 -9.72 -6.99
C GLU A 121 -26.80 -10.82 -7.28
N SER A 122 -25.52 -10.55 -7.07
CA SER A 122 -24.45 -11.53 -7.25
C SER A 122 -24.55 -12.66 -6.25
N LEU A 123 -24.90 -12.38 -4.99
CA LEU A 123 -25.17 -13.40 -3.98
C LEU A 123 -26.36 -14.28 -4.37
N LYS A 124 -27.42 -13.69 -4.92
CA LYS A 124 -28.57 -14.44 -5.43
C LYS A 124 -28.18 -15.37 -6.58
N ARG A 125 -27.43 -14.87 -7.57
CA ARG A 125 -26.93 -15.65 -8.70
C ARG A 125 -26.04 -16.82 -8.24
N ARG A 126 -25.17 -16.59 -7.24
CA ARG A 126 -24.34 -17.64 -6.64
C ARG A 126 -25.19 -18.73 -5.99
N THR A 127 -26.22 -18.32 -5.23
CA THR A 127 -27.16 -19.25 -4.58
C THR A 127 -27.98 -20.03 -5.59
N GLU A 128 -28.47 -19.39 -6.64
CA GLU A 128 -29.19 -20.03 -7.74
C GLU A 128 -28.32 -21.04 -8.48
N TYR A 129 -27.06 -20.69 -8.76
CA TYR A 129 -26.11 -21.60 -9.41
C TYR A 129 -25.83 -22.84 -8.54
N ALA A 130 -25.56 -22.65 -7.24
CA ALA A 130 -25.37 -23.75 -6.30
C ALA A 130 -26.64 -24.66 -6.17
N SER A 131 -27.82 -24.06 -6.20
CA SER A 131 -29.10 -24.77 -6.18
C SER A 131 -29.32 -25.57 -7.48
N ASN A 132 -28.95 -25.00 -8.63
CA ASN A 132 -29.06 -25.70 -9.91
C ASN A 132 -28.11 -26.90 -9.99
N ILE A 133 -26.89 -26.79 -9.48
CA ILE A 133 -25.98 -27.95 -9.36
C ILE A 133 -26.58 -29.01 -8.44
N LEU A 134 -27.07 -28.61 -7.28
CA LEU A 134 -27.71 -29.55 -6.32
C LEU A 134 -28.90 -30.26 -6.95
N PHE A 135 -29.72 -29.56 -7.73
CA PHE A 135 -30.82 -30.16 -8.46
C PHE A 135 -30.31 -31.21 -9.48
N ASP A 136 -29.31 -30.86 -10.28
CA ASP A 136 -28.73 -31.76 -11.29
C ASP A 136 -28.03 -32.97 -10.65
N MET A 137 -27.37 -32.81 -9.51
CA MET A 137 -26.77 -33.91 -8.74
C MET A 137 -27.86 -34.90 -8.29
N ASN A 138 -28.95 -34.40 -7.72
CA ASN A 138 -30.00 -35.26 -7.15
C ASN A 138 -30.88 -35.92 -8.21
N THR A 139 -30.95 -35.35 -9.42
CA THR A 139 -31.83 -35.82 -10.51
C THR A 139 -31.04 -36.37 -11.70
N LYS A 140 -29.76 -36.66 -11.53
CA LYS A 140 -28.84 -37.12 -12.61
C LYS A 140 -29.36 -38.36 -13.38
N GLU A 141 -29.84 -39.35 -12.64
CA GLU A 141 -30.35 -40.62 -13.25
C GLU A 141 -31.70 -40.37 -13.97
N GLU A 142 -32.61 -39.62 -13.35
CA GLU A 142 -33.94 -39.29 -13.88
C GLU A 142 -33.82 -38.42 -15.14
N GLN A 143 -32.88 -37.46 -15.15
CA GLN A 143 -32.59 -36.63 -16.31
C GLN A 143 -32.00 -37.44 -17.47
N ALA A 144 -31.18 -38.46 -17.20
CA ALA A 144 -30.63 -39.33 -18.21
C ALA A 144 -31.75 -40.12 -18.91
N ILE A 145 -32.65 -40.73 -18.14
CA ILE A 145 -33.81 -41.47 -18.64
C ILE A 145 -34.76 -40.55 -19.43
N ALA A 146 -35.03 -39.35 -18.88
CA ALA A 146 -35.94 -38.39 -19.54
C ALA A 146 -35.33 -37.85 -20.83
N SER A 147 -34.01 -37.62 -20.88
CA SER A 147 -33.32 -37.16 -22.10
C SER A 147 -33.30 -38.22 -23.20
N GLU A 148 -33.19 -39.51 -22.81
CA GLU A 148 -33.28 -40.62 -23.75
C GLU A 148 -34.65 -40.80 -24.37
N LEU A 149 -35.70 -40.60 -23.57
CA LEU A 149 -37.10 -40.71 -23.99
C LEU A 149 -37.59 -39.54 -24.86
N VAL A 150 -37.20 -38.33 -24.51
CA VAL A 150 -37.75 -37.09 -25.11
C VAL A 150 -36.74 -36.42 -26.05
N GLY A 151 -35.46 -36.79 -26.00
CA GLY A 151 -34.41 -36.19 -26.83
C GLY A 151 -34.01 -34.76 -26.42
N VAL A 152 -34.44 -34.29 -25.22
CA VAL A 152 -34.20 -32.94 -24.71
C VAL A 152 -33.48 -33.05 -23.37
N SER A 153 -32.47 -32.20 -23.13
CA SER A 153 -31.78 -32.14 -21.87
C SER A 153 -32.55 -31.27 -20.87
N PHE A 154 -32.87 -31.81 -19.72
CA PHE A 154 -33.56 -31.10 -18.60
C PHE A 154 -32.64 -30.50 -17.56
N LYS A 155 -31.33 -30.45 -17.89
CA LYS A 155 -30.30 -29.93 -16.99
C LYS A 155 -30.44 -28.44 -16.74
N LYS A 156 -30.26 -28.03 -15.48
CA LYS A 156 -30.34 -26.64 -15.05
C LYS A 156 -28.96 -25.95 -14.97
N SER A 157 -27.91 -26.72 -14.64
CA SER A 157 -26.56 -26.17 -14.61
C SER A 157 -25.84 -26.28 -15.95
N ALA A 158 -24.87 -25.40 -16.19
CA ALA A 158 -23.99 -25.48 -17.36
C ALA A 158 -22.83 -26.47 -17.18
N VAL A 159 -22.67 -27.09 -16.02
CA VAL A 159 -21.58 -28.02 -15.72
C VAL A 159 -21.73 -29.31 -16.53
N PRO A 160 -20.71 -29.80 -17.28
CA PRO A 160 -20.79 -31.06 -17.98
C PRO A 160 -21.08 -32.24 -17.04
N ASN A 161 -21.80 -33.29 -17.54
CA ASN A 161 -22.19 -34.44 -16.68
C ASN A 161 -20.99 -35.18 -16.07
N LYS A 162 -19.84 -35.17 -16.74
CA LYS A 162 -18.59 -35.82 -16.27
C LYS A 162 -17.91 -35.01 -15.15
N ASP A 163 -18.18 -33.72 -15.07
CA ASP A 163 -17.57 -32.80 -14.13
C ASP A 163 -18.59 -32.38 -13.03
N LEU A 164 -19.78 -33.00 -13.03
CA LEU A 164 -20.83 -32.72 -12.05
C LEU A 164 -20.43 -33.33 -10.71
N PRO A 165 -20.40 -32.55 -9.64
CA PRO A 165 -20.09 -33.05 -8.29
C PRO A 165 -21.03 -34.22 -7.89
N GLU A 166 -20.48 -35.20 -7.17
CA GLU A 166 -21.26 -36.35 -6.68
C GLU A 166 -21.65 -36.19 -5.21
N THR A 167 -20.87 -35.39 -4.47
CA THR A 167 -21.10 -35.12 -3.04
C THR A 167 -21.31 -33.64 -2.75
N LEU A 168 -21.90 -33.32 -1.61
CA LEU A 168 -22.04 -31.92 -1.17
C LEU A 168 -20.69 -31.24 -0.93
N GLU A 169 -19.69 -31.99 -0.48
CA GLU A 169 -18.33 -31.50 -0.28
C GLU A 169 -17.66 -31.14 -1.61
N GLU A 170 -17.82 -31.98 -2.63
CA GLU A 170 -17.32 -31.67 -3.98
C GLU A 170 -18.04 -30.47 -4.61
N ARG A 171 -19.35 -30.32 -4.37
CA ARG A 171 -20.08 -29.13 -4.79
C ARG A 171 -19.52 -27.86 -4.15
N ASP A 172 -19.28 -27.90 -2.82
CA ASP A 172 -18.74 -26.74 -2.10
C ASP A 172 -17.32 -26.42 -2.58
N LEU A 173 -16.51 -27.44 -2.87
CA LEU A 173 -15.20 -27.28 -3.47
C LEU A 173 -15.29 -26.69 -4.89
N HIS A 174 -16.24 -27.15 -5.71
CA HIS A 174 -16.50 -26.57 -7.03
C HIS A 174 -16.90 -25.10 -6.95
N MET A 175 -17.75 -24.75 -5.96
CA MET A 175 -18.17 -23.36 -5.72
C MET A 175 -17.02 -22.46 -5.28
N GLN A 176 -16.02 -23.00 -4.60
CA GLN A 176 -14.84 -22.26 -4.16
C GLN A 176 -13.77 -22.13 -5.25
N LEU A 177 -13.55 -23.17 -6.03
CA LEU A 177 -12.42 -23.22 -6.97
C LEU A 177 -12.79 -22.88 -8.41
N SER A 178 -14.01 -23.24 -8.84
CA SER A 178 -14.40 -23.18 -10.25
C SER A 178 -15.47 -22.14 -10.56
N TYR A 179 -16.31 -21.79 -9.57
CA TYR A 179 -17.36 -20.82 -9.80
C TYR A 179 -16.83 -19.38 -9.67
N LYS A 180 -16.90 -18.64 -10.77
CA LYS A 180 -16.65 -17.20 -10.78
C LYS A 180 -17.68 -16.50 -11.64
N GLN A 181 -18.14 -15.34 -11.19
CA GLN A 181 -19.03 -14.48 -11.96
C GLN A 181 -18.22 -13.61 -12.93
N ALA A 182 -18.83 -13.18 -14.01
CA ALA A 182 -18.18 -12.33 -15.01
C ALA A 182 -17.64 -11.01 -14.40
N ILE A 183 -18.34 -10.47 -13.41
CA ILE A 183 -17.91 -9.26 -12.71
C ILE A 183 -16.63 -9.52 -11.88
N GLU A 184 -16.55 -10.66 -11.18
CA GLU A 184 -15.37 -11.05 -10.39
C GLU A 184 -14.14 -11.24 -11.30
N ILE A 185 -14.33 -11.89 -12.46
CA ILE A 185 -13.26 -12.06 -13.45
C ILE A 185 -12.82 -10.69 -14.02
N ALA A 186 -13.78 -9.81 -14.32
CA ALA A 186 -13.47 -8.47 -14.84
C ALA A 186 -12.71 -7.62 -13.82
N GLU A 187 -13.05 -7.70 -12.55
CA GLU A 187 -12.34 -7.00 -11.47
C GLU A 187 -10.92 -7.52 -11.29
N GLU A 188 -10.73 -8.85 -11.28
CA GLU A 188 -9.40 -9.47 -11.21
C GLU A 188 -8.51 -9.04 -12.37
N GLU A 189 -9.06 -9.08 -13.59
CA GLU A 189 -8.33 -8.67 -14.80
C GLU A 189 -8.03 -7.16 -14.80
N ALA A 190 -8.98 -6.33 -14.33
CA ALA A 190 -8.77 -4.89 -14.21
C ALA A 190 -7.64 -4.57 -13.23
N ILE A 191 -7.61 -5.22 -12.05
CA ILE A 191 -6.54 -5.03 -11.07
C ILE A 191 -5.19 -5.51 -11.64
N ASN A 192 -5.14 -6.70 -12.26
CA ASN A 192 -3.94 -7.22 -12.89
C ASN A 192 -3.41 -6.29 -13.99
N THR A 193 -4.30 -5.73 -14.81
CA THR A 193 -3.95 -4.76 -15.85
C THR A 193 -3.38 -3.48 -15.25
N VAL A 194 -4.00 -2.94 -14.19
CA VAL A 194 -3.48 -1.75 -13.48
C VAL A 194 -2.08 -2.02 -12.91
N LEU A 195 -1.87 -3.16 -12.26
CA LEU A 195 -0.57 -3.52 -11.71
C LEU A 195 0.49 -3.71 -12.79
N ALA A 196 0.15 -4.37 -13.90
CA ALA A 196 1.06 -4.57 -15.02
C ALA A 196 1.42 -3.25 -15.71
N THR A 197 0.44 -2.37 -15.95
CA THR A 197 0.65 -1.04 -16.58
C THR A 197 1.54 -0.14 -15.73
N ASN A 198 1.45 -0.26 -14.40
CA ASN A 198 2.26 0.51 -13.45
C ASN A 198 3.61 -0.15 -13.10
N GLU A 199 3.98 -1.26 -13.74
CA GLU A 199 5.21 -2.00 -13.41
C GLU A 199 5.33 -2.27 -11.90
N PHE A 200 4.23 -2.73 -11.29
CA PHE A 200 4.12 -2.84 -9.83
C PHE A 200 5.19 -3.74 -9.21
N ASP A 201 5.73 -4.70 -9.95
CA ASP A 201 6.81 -5.56 -9.46
C ASP A 201 8.07 -4.78 -9.13
N LEU A 202 8.40 -3.72 -9.89
CA LEU A 202 9.51 -2.83 -9.59
C LEU A 202 9.21 -1.98 -8.34
N THR A 203 8.00 -1.46 -8.25
CA THR A 203 7.53 -0.73 -7.07
C THR A 203 7.57 -1.62 -5.83
N LYS A 204 7.06 -2.85 -5.90
CA LYS A 204 7.10 -3.86 -4.84
C LYS A 204 8.53 -4.17 -4.39
N ALA A 205 9.46 -4.35 -5.32
CA ALA A 205 10.86 -4.61 -4.99
C ALA A 205 11.48 -3.46 -4.19
N ARG A 206 11.22 -2.20 -4.57
CA ARG A 206 11.70 -1.02 -3.83
C ARG A 206 11.07 -0.91 -2.44
N VAL A 207 9.77 -1.11 -2.34
CA VAL A 207 9.05 -1.11 -1.05
C VAL A 207 9.60 -2.20 -0.13
N ASN A 208 9.81 -3.42 -0.63
CA ASN A 208 10.37 -4.51 0.15
C ASN A 208 11.80 -4.23 0.62
N GLN A 209 12.61 -3.57 -0.22
CA GLN A 209 13.95 -3.13 0.16
C GLN A 209 13.91 -2.12 1.31
N ASP A 210 12.99 -1.15 1.26
CA ASP A 210 12.83 -0.18 2.34
C ASP A 210 12.24 -0.81 3.60
N LEU A 211 11.27 -1.72 3.49
CA LEU A 211 10.76 -2.49 4.63
C LEU A 211 11.87 -3.24 5.38
N VAL A 212 12.81 -3.83 4.65
CA VAL A 212 13.95 -4.55 5.26
C VAL A 212 14.99 -3.60 5.85
N ASN A 213 15.28 -2.48 5.18
CA ASN A 213 16.37 -1.59 5.57
C ASN A 213 15.95 -0.55 6.61
N ILE A 214 14.74 -0.01 6.52
CA ILE A 214 14.26 1.09 7.36
C ILE A 214 12.96 0.78 8.12
N GLY A 215 12.33 -0.36 7.84
CA GLY A 215 11.12 -0.82 8.53
C GLY A 215 9.82 -0.21 8.02
N ILE A 216 9.85 0.67 7.02
CA ILE A 216 8.68 1.36 6.47
C ILE A 216 8.74 1.31 4.95
N GLY A 217 7.60 0.97 4.32
CA GLY A 217 7.43 1.03 2.87
C GLY A 217 6.14 1.76 2.53
N ILE A 218 6.17 2.66 1.56
CA ILE A 218 5.02 3.51 1.20
C ILE A 218 4.75 3.41 -0.29
N THR A 219 3.48 3.23 -0.63
CA THR A 219 2.95 3.34 -1.99
C THR A 219 1.86 4.39 -2.02
N LYS A 220 1.73 5.07 -3.15
CA LYS A 220 0.68 6.06 -3.41
C LYS A 220 -0.11 5.65 -4.62
N THR A 221 -1.43 5.54 -4.46
CA THR A 221 -2.36 5.34 -5.55
C THR A 221 -3.06 6.66 -5.86
N SER A 222 -3.07 7.06 -7.11
CA SER A 222 -3.74 8.27 -7.59
C SER A 222 -4.47 7.98 -8.89
N PHE A 223 -5.49 8.78 -9.17
CA PHE A 223 -6.22 8.73 -10.44
C PHE A 223 -5.81 9.93 -11.31
N ASN A 224 -5.38 9.64 -12.53
CA ASN A 224 -5.10 10.66 -13.55
C ASN A 224 -6.02 10.40 -14.74
N PRO A 225 -6.82 11.39 -15.20
CA PRO A 225 -7.72 11.22 -16.36
C PRO A 225 -7.02 10.75 -17.65
N ALA A 226 -5.73 11.06 -17.81
CA ALA A 226 -4.95 10.68 -19.00
C ALA A 226 -4.34 9.27 -18.89
N GLU A 227 -3.93 8.86 -17.69
CA GLU A 227 -3.18 7.62 -17.44
C GLU A 227 -4.01 6.57 -16.69
N GLY A 228 -5.19 6.96 -16.16
CA GLY A 228 -6.02 6.10 -15.32
C GLY A 228 -5.50 6.00 -13.88
N ILE A 229 -5.52 4.80 -13.31
CA ILE A 229 -5.03 4.52 -11.96
C ILE A 229 -3.51 4.38 -12.02
N VAL A 230 -2.82 5.23 -11.25
CA VAL A 230 -1.36 5.25 -11.17
C VAL A 230 -0.92 4.84 -9.78
N VAL A 231 -0.08 3.82 -9.68
CA VAL A 231 0.50 3.30 -8.45
C VAL A 231 2.00 3.58 -8.45
N LYS A 232 2.47 4.41 -7.52
CA LYS A 232 3.87 4.82 -7.43
C LYS A 232 4.48 4.48 -6.08
N TYR A 233 5.77 4.19 -6.09
CA TYR A 233 6.58 4.17 -4.89
C TYR A 233 6.75 5.59 -4.35
N VAL A 234 6.66 5.74 -3.04
CA VAL A 234 6.98 6.99 -2.34
C VAL A 234 8.11 6.71 -1.35
N ASP A 235 9.13 7.55 -1.37
CA ASP A 235 10.26 7.40 -0.46
C ASP A 235 9.84 7.87 0.95
N PRO A 236 9.92 6.99 1.97
CA PRO A 236 9.58 7.34 3.36
C PRO A 236 10.36 8.52 3.92
N ALA A 237 11.57 8.80 3.41
CA ALA A 237 12.37 9.94 3.83
C ALA A 237 11.73 11.30 3.48
N TYR A 238 10.84 11.33 2.49
CA TYR A 238 10.09 12.52 2.05
C TYR A 238 8.63 12.51 2.51
N CYS A 239 8.29 11.65 3.46
CA CYS A 239 6.95 11.59 4.03
C CYS A 239 6.90 12.21 5.42
N VAL A 240 5.75 12.81 5.72
CA VAL A 240 5.39 13.33 7.02
C VAL A 240 4.07 12.70 7.45
N TRP A 241 3.95 12.30 8.71
CA TRP A 241 2.74 11.68 9.25
C TRP A 241 2.55 12.04 10.71
N SER A 242 1.31 11.92 11.19
CA SER A 242 1.00 12.14 12.60
C SER A 242 1.68 11.09 13.48
N TYR A 243 1.81 11.39 14.77
CA TYR A 243 2.27 10.38 15.73
C TYR A 243 1.32 9.18 15.72
N THR A 244 1.87 7.98 15.78
CA THR A 244 1.13 6.73 15.85
C THR A 244 1.76 5.80 16.89
N GLU A 245 0.94 5.09 17.63
CA GLU A 245 1.33 3.99 18.51
C GLU A 245 0.90 2.63 17.92
N ASP A 246 0.02 2.66 16.91
CA ASP A 246 -0.47 1.47 16.24
C ASP A 246 0.50 1.00 15.14
N PRO A 247 0.95 -0.27 15.19
CA PRO A 247 1.77 -0.85 14.13
C PRO A 247 1.07 -0.92 12.76
N ASN A 248 -0.27 -0.85 12.72
CA ASN A 248 -1.06 -0.83 11.49
C ASN A 248 -1.34 0.59 10.96
N PHE A 249 -0.93 1.63 11.71
CA PHE A 249 -1.17 3.04 11.36
C PHE A 249 -2.65 3.45 11.34
N ASP A 250 -3.54 2.75 12.04
CA ASP A 250 -4.98 3.03 12.05
C ASP A 250 -5.33 4.32 12.82
N ASP A 251 -4.42 4.80 13.66
CA ASP A 251 -4.56 5.99 14.49
C ASP A 251 -4.01 7.28 13.85
N ILE A 252 -3.44 7.21 12.65
CA ILE A 252 -2.94 8.41 11.97
C ILE A 252 -4.09 9.25 11.41
N TYR A 253 -3.97 10.57 11.57
CA TYR A 253 -4.96 11.53 11.10
C TYR A 253 -4.46 12.43 9.96
N TYR A 254 -3.16 12.43 9.68
CA TYR A 254 -2.61 13.00 8.45
C TYR A 254 -1.39 12.23 7.95
N VAL A 255 -1.24 12.23 6.65
CA VAL A 255 -0.03 11.82 5.94
C VAL A 255 0.21 12.80 4.81
N GLY A 256 1.45 13.16 4.58
CA GLY A 256 1.84 14.07 3.50
C GLY A 256 3.13 13.65 2.83
N GLU A 257 3.31 14.06 1.60
CA GLU A 257 4.52 13.87 0.81
C GLU A 257 5.16 15.22 0.55
N VAL A 258 6.44 15.36 0.91
CA VAL A 258 7.24 16.56 0.66
C VAL A 258 7.90 16.42 -0.70
N LYS A 259 7.50 17.25 -1.65
CA LYS A 259 8.05 17.26 -3.01
C LYS A 259 8.72 18.59 -3.31
N SER A 260 9.84 18.52 -4.04
CA SER A 260 10.40 19.66 -4.73
C SER A 260 9.96 19.58 -6.20
N ILE A 261 9.10 20.50 -6.62
CA ILE A 261 8.55 20.56 -7.99
C ILE A 261 8.88 21.92 -8.60
N THR A 262 8.94 21.97 -9.91
CA THR A 262 9.13 23.22 -10.64
C THR A 262 7.81 23.97 -10.78
N ILE A 263 7.86 25.31 -10.91
CA ILE A 263 6.67 26.13 -11.12
C ILE A 263 5.82 25.68 -12.34
N PRO A 264 6.42 25.31 -13.49
CA PRO A 264 5.64 24.76 -14.60
C PRO A 264 4.92 23.47 -14.30
N GLU A 265 5.50 22.58 -13.47
CA GLU A 265 4.85 21.34 -13.02
C GLU A 265 3.71 21.65 -12.05
N LEU A 266 3.91 22.61 -11.13
CA LEU A 266 2.88 23.05 -10.21
C LEU A 266 1.66 23.63 -10.96
N LYS A 267 1.90 24.44 -12.01
CA LYS A 267 0.85 24.94 -12.90
C LYS A 267 0.09 23.84 -13.63
N LYS A 268 0.78 22.77 -14.03
CA LYS A 268 0.18 21.62 -14.70
C LYS A 268 -0.71 20.80 -13.75
N GLU A 269 -0.29 20.65 -12.48
CA GLU A 269 -1.09 19.99 -11.45
C GLU A 269 -2.29 20.85 -10.98
N PHE A 270 -2.09 22.18 -10.89
CA PHE A 270 -3.07 23.13 -10.37
C PHE A 270 -3.33 24.28 -11.35
N PRO A 271 -3.99 24.04 -12.49
CA PRO A 271 -4.16 25.03 -13.56
C PRO A 271 -5.00 26.25 -13.16
N HIS A 272 -5.69 26.20 -12.02
CA HIS A 272 -6.51 27.27 -11.49
C HIS A 272 -5.75 28.30 -10.62
N ILE A 273 -4.47 28.03 -10.30
CA ILE A 273 -3.65 28.96 -9.53
C ILE A 273 -3.08 30.04 -10.46
N SER A 274 -3.20 31.29 -10.07
CA SER A 274 -2.67 32.42 -10.86
C SER A 274 -1.14 32.51 -10.78
N ASP A 275 -0.53 33.13 -11.79
CA ASP A 275 0.93 33.31 -11.83
C ASP A 275 1.45 34.18 -10.67
N GLU A 276 0.65 35.16 -10.25
CA GLU A 276 0.98 36.06 -9.12
C GLU A 276 0.98 35.32 -7.78
N GLU A 277 0.15 34.29 -7.62
CA GLU A 277 0.13 33.43 -6.43
C GLU A 277 1.28 32.42 -6.40
N LEU A 278 1.77 32.00 -7.57
CA LEU A 278 2.91 31.08 -7.69
C LEU A 278 4.27 31.77 -7.50
N GLU A 279 4.34 33.10 -7.69
CA GLU A 279 5.55 33.90 -7.48
C GLU A 279 5.74 34.39 -6.04
N ARG A 280 4.75 34.22 -5.18
CA ARG A 280 4.81 34.52 -3.75
C ARG A 280 5.35 33.38 -2.92
#